data_0e7c28d91fc4ac6d99bdb9cf445b727b
#
_entry.id   0e7c28d91fc4ac6d99bdb9cf445b727b
#
_cell.length_a   1.000
_cell.length_b   1.000
_cell.length_c   1.000
_cell.angle_alpha   90.00
_cell.angle_beta   90.00
_cell.angle_gamma   90.00
#
_symmetry.space_group_name_H-M   'P 1'
#
loop_
_entity.id
_entity.type
_entity.pdbx_description
1 polymer ?
#
loop_
_entity_poly.entity_id
_entity_poly.type
_entity_poly.pdbx_seq_one_letter_code
_entity_poly.pdbx_strand_id
1 'polypeptide(L)'
;NWPDIANWLLDKGFSIIPLAKCEDASNCKRPLIQWDEYQRRAPGIEEVRKWVREFKDRLGGFAIVCGKPSGNLLVLGFEHEDAYKWFIENAPGQVRQLLENSMRVLTGVRSDGKRGVHVYVRLPAGYGVRNTDIVLPIQINAEDPHKKEPLNKLEVRFDGRYVVGPGYRHYSGVDYCIAIGPEDTPGELRCQGFVGKPDMALWY
;
A
#
# COMPACT_ATOMS: atom_id res chain seq x y z
N ASN A 1 17.91 -2.31 -1.86
CA ASN A 1 18.59 -1.64 -0.76
C ASN A 1 17.58 -0.92 0.16
N TRP A 2 17.30 -1.49 1.36
CA TRP A 2 16.29 -0.96 2.27
C TRP A 2 16.49 0.50 2.70
N PRO A 3 17.71 1.01 2.97
CA PRO A 3 17.92 2.42 3.28
C PRO A 3 17.45 3.37 2.16
N ASP A 4 17.68 3.05 0.90
CA ASP A 4 17.28 3.92 -0.22
C ASP A 4 15.77 3.91 -0.42
N ILE A 5 15.12 2.74 -0.30
CA ILE A 5 13.66 2.61 -0.32
C ILE A 5 13.04 3.44 0.81
N ALA A 6 13.59 3.32 2.02
CA ALA A 6 13.09 4.07 3.18
C ALA A 6 13.25 5.58 3.00
N ASN A 7 14.42 6.03 2.52
CA ASN A 7 14.64 7.44 2.22
C ASN A 7 13.58 7.96 1.23
N TRP A 8 13.38 7.26 0.12
CA TRP A 8 12.41 7.66 -0.88
C TRP A 8 10.97 7.72 -0.30
N LEU A 9 10.56 6.72 0.49
CA LEU A 9 9.24 6.73 1.13
C LEU A 9 9.07 7.90 2.10
N LEU A 10 10.09 8.20 2.92
CA LEU A 10 10.07 9.34 3.83
C LEU A 10 10.05 10.67 3.07
N ASP A 11 10.82 10.80 1.99
CA ASP A 11 10.85 12.00 1.13
C ASP A 11 9.49 12.25 0.45
N LYS A 12 8.73 11.18 0.19
CA LYS A 12 7.32 11.29 -0.26
C LYS A 12 6.34 11.59 0.87
N GLY A 13 6.82 11.81 2.10
CA GLY A 13 6.00 12.19 3.24
C GLY A 13 5.21 11.02 3.85
N PHE A 14 5.64 9.77 3.64
CA PHE A 14 5.03 8.61 4.27
C PHE A 14 5.65 8.32 5.64
N SER A 15 4.81 8.06 6.64
CA SER A 15 5.22 7.42 7.89
C SER A 15 5.35 5.92 7.65
N ILE A 16 6.53 5.36 7.91
CA ILE A 16 6.82 3.95 7.65
C ILE A 16 7.15 3.19 8.92
N ILE A 17 6.85 1.89 8.93
CA ILE A 17 7.22 0.96 10.00
C ILE A 17 7.78 -0.33 9.41
N PRO A 18 8.77 -0.99 10.07
CA PRO A 18 9.39 -2.19 9.55
C PRO A 18 8.46 -3.41 9.68
N LEU A 19 8.37 -4.21 8.62
CA LEU A 19 7.62 -5.46 8.58
C LEU A 19 8.54 -6.67 8.54
N ALA A 20 8.12 -7.73 9.22
CA ALA A 20 8.78 -9.03 9.15
C ALA A 20 8.69 -9.62 7.73
N LYS A 21 9.69 -10.41 7.35
CA LYS A 21 9.63 -11.24 6.14
C LYS A 21 8.37 -12.10 6.13
N CYS A 22 7.83 -12.28 4.94
CA CYS A 22 6.72 -13.16 4.69
C CYS A 22 7.27 -14.55 4.35
N GLU A 23 7.32 -15.43 5.32
CA GLU A 23 7.78 -16.81 5.13
C GLU A 23 6.63 -17.72 4.69
N ASP A 24 5.45 -17.45 5.22
CA ASP A 24 4.19 -18.13 4.88
C ASP A 24 3.00 -17.18 5.07
N ALA A 25 1.81 -17.61 4.61
CA ALA A 25 0.60 -16.79 4.66
C ALA A 25 0.17 -16.38 6.08
N SER A 26 0.56 -17.13 7.12
CA SER A 26 0.19 -16.87 8.52
C SER A 26 1.10 -15.82 9.18
N ASN A 27 2.32 -15.64 8.68
CA ASN A 27 3.35 -14.77 9.27
C ASN A 27 3.62 -13.48 8.49
N CYS A 28 2.86 -13.24 7.42
CA CYS A 28 3.01 -12.05 6.59
C CYS A 28 2.56 -10.76 7.29
N LYS A 29 3.16 -9.64 6.87
CA LYS A 29 2.69 -8.26 7.15
C LYS A 29 2.75 -7.85 8.63
N ARG A 30 3.51 -8.57 9.46
CA ARG A 30 3.60 -8.30 10.89
C ARG A 30 4.65 -7.22 11.19
N PRO A 31 4.30 -6.14 11.93
CA PRO A 31 5.27 -5.15 12.38
C PRO A 31 6.35 -5.78 13.28
N LEU A 32 7.58 -5.32 13.12
CA LEU A 32 8.74 -5.73 13.94
C LEU A 32 8.90 -4.88 15.19
N ILE A 33 8.11 -3.82 15.32
CA ILE A 33 8.12 -2.88 16.44
C ILE A 33 6.69 -2.63 16.94
N GLN A 34 6.56 -2.07 18.13
CA GLN A 34 5.35 -1.36 18.51
C GLN A 34 5.30 -0.04 17.75
N TRP A 35 4.16 0.28 17.15
CA TRP A 35 4.07 1.36 16.18
C TRP A 35 3.08 2.47 16.56
N ASP A 36 2.60 2.48 17.81
CA ASP A 36 1.59 3.43 18.29
C ASP A 36 2.03 4.90 18.12
N GLU A 37 3.31 5.18 18.34
CA GLU A 37 3.86 6.54 18.18
C GLU A 37 3.87 7.00 16.72
N TYR A 38 4.05 6.06 15.76
CA TYR A 38 4.09 6.35 14.33
C TYR A 38 2.71 6.58 13.71
N GLN A 39 1.64 6.41 14.50
CA GLN A 39 0.30 6.89 14.16
C GLN A 39 0.16 8.41 14.34
N ARG A 40 1.13 9.06 14.98
CA ARG A 40 1.12 10.51 15.28
C ARG A 40 2.25 11.28 14.61
N ARG A 41 3.35 10.62 14.29
CA ARG A 41 4.51 11.17 13.61
C ARG A 41 5.14 10.17 12.66
N ALA A 42 5.83 10.66 11.63
CA ALA A 42 6.72 9.82 10.85
C ALA A 42 8.02 9.54 11.62
N PRO A 43 8.69 8.40 11.39
CA PRO A 43 10.03 8.16 11.91
C PRO A 43 11.05 9.09 11.25
N GLY A 44 12.11 9.40 11.98
CA GLY A 44 13.30 10.00 11.39
C GLY A 44 14.15 8.96 10.66
N ILE A 45 14.99 9.43 9.72
CA ILE A 45 15.85 8.52 8.94
C ILE A 45 16.80 7.68 9.81
N GLU A 46 17.29 8.24 10.91
CA GLU A 46 18.18 7.50 11.82
C GLU A 46 17.46 6.39 12.59
N GLU A 47 16.18 6.58 12.91
CA GLU A 47 15.34 5.50 13.46
C GLU A 47 15.21 4.35 12.45
N VAL A 48 14.93 4.67 11.20
CA VAL A 48 14.80 3.67 10.13
C VAL A 48 16.13 2.95 9.87
N ARG A 49 17.26 3.68 9.83
CA ARG A 49 18.61 3.08 9.69
C ARG A 49 18.92 2.14 10.85
N LYS A 50 18.50 2.50 12.08
CA LYS A 50 18.62 1.62 13.25
C LYS A 50 17.82 0.33 13.03
N TRP A 51 16.57 0.40 12.60
CA TRP A 51 15.75 -0.77 12.32
C TRP A 51 16.35 -1.68 11.24
N VAL A 52 16.86 -1.10 10.14
CA VAL A 52 17.52 -1.86 9.09
C VAL A 52 18.72 -2.63 9.63
N ARG A 53 19.52 -2.03 10.51
CA ARG A 53 20.67 -2.71 11.13
C ARG A 53 20.25 -3.78 12.14
N GLU A 54 19.23 -3.48 12.97
CA GLU A 54 18.76 -4.35 14.04
C GLU A 54 18.04 -5.59 13.52
N PHE A 55 17.15 -5.40 12.54
CA PHE A 55 16.30 -6.48 12.04
C PHE A 55 16.94 -7.28 10.89
N LYS A 56 17.90 -6.70 10.17
CA LYS A 56 18.68 -7.40 9.11
C LYS A 56 17.86 -8.45 8.32
N ASP A 57 18.15 -9.72 8.62
CA ASP A 57 17.55 -10.86 7.93
C ASP A 57 16.06 -11.07 8.22
N ARG A 58 15.52 -10.45 9.26
CA ARG A 58 14.09 -10.49 9.59
C ARG A 58 13.28 -9.42 8.86
N LEU A 59 13.92 -8.37 8.34
CA LEU A 59 13.27 -7.29 7.64
C LEU A 59 12.79 -7.74 6.26
N GLY A 60 11.49 -7.71 6.03
CA GLY A 60 10.84 -8.03 4.76
C GLY A 60 10.43 -6.81 3.94
N GLY A 61 10.45 -5.63 4.55
CA GLY A 61 10.06 -4.36 3.93
C GLY A 61 9.44 -3.40 4.92
N PHE A 62 8.70 -2.44 4.41
CA PHE A 62 8.01 -1.43 5.22
C PHE A 62 6.51 -1.43 4.97
N ALA A 63 5.74 -1.17 6.02
CA ALA A 63 4.36 -0.72 5.89
C ALA A 63 4.32 0.81 5.86
N ILE A 64 3.27 1.35 5.28
CA ILE A 64 2.96 2.78 5.29
C ILE A 64 1.79 3.00 6.24
N VAL A 65 1.99 3.84 7.25
CA VAL A 65 0.96 4.20 8.22
C VAL A 65 0.01 5.21 7.56
N CYS A 66 -1.27 4.90 7.53
CA CYS A 66 -2.29 5.75 6.92
C CYS A 66 -2.65 6.96 7.81
N GLY A 67 -3.34 7.91 7.23
CA GLY A 67 -3.86 9.08 7.94
C GLY A 67 -2.85 10.20 8.10
N LYS A 68 -2.98 10.94 9.18
CA LYS A 68 -2.23 12.17 9.46
C LYS A 68 -0.71 12.04 9.37
N PRO A 69 -0.05 10.99 9.90
CA PRO A 69 1.42 10.91 9.89
C PRO A 69 2.00 10.76 8.47
N SER A 70 1.18 10.38 7.49
CA SER A 70 1.55 10.29 6.07
C SER A 70 0.89 11.38 5.21
N GLY A 71 0.71 12.58 5.76
CA GLY A 71 0.11 13.70 5.04
C GLY A 71 -1.38 13.49 4.72
N ASN A 72 -2.12 12.99 5.69
CA ASN A 72 -3.56 12.70 5.59
C ASN A 72 -3.90 11.62 4.54
N LEU A 73 -3.07 10.58 4.50
CA LEU A 73 -3.14 9.49 3.52
C LEU A 73 -4.36 8.59 3.73
N LEU A 74 -5.21 8.52 2.72
CA LEU A 74 -6.23 7.50 2.54
C LEU A 74 -5.72 6.43 1.58
N VAL A 75 -5.86 5.16 1.92
CA VAL A 75 -5.62 4.05 1.00
C VAL A 75 -6.91 3.27 0.77
N LEU A 76 -7.26 3.12 -0.50
CA LEU A 76 -8.33 2.24 -0.97
C LEU A 76 -7.69 0.92 -1.42
N GLY A 77 -7.95 -0.14 -0.67
CA GLY A 77 -7.42 -1.48 -0.92
C GLY A 77 -8.48 -2.37 -1.56
N PHE A 78 -8.30 -2.71 -2.82
CA PHE A 78 -9.14 -3.69 -3.53
C PHE A 78 -8.49 -5.06 -3.42
N GLU A 79 -9.21 -6.03 -2.90
CA GLU A 79 -8.69 -7.38 -2.73
C GLU A 79 -8.35 -8.07 -4.06
N HIS A 80 -8.95 -7.63 -5.16
CA HIS A 80 -8.76 -8.19 -6.49
C HIS A 80 -8.82 -7.10 -7.56
N GLU A 81 -8.03 -7.24 -8.62
CA GLU A 81 -8.00 -6.26 -9.71
C GLU A 81 -9.34 -6.12 -10.45
N ASP A 82 -10.15 -7.18 -10.52
CA ASP A 82 -11.49 -7.08 -11.13
C ASP A 82 -12.44 -6.25 -10.25
N ALA A 83 -12.28 -6.29 -8.91
CA ALA A 83 -13.00 -5.38 -8.01
C ALA A 83 -12.62 -3.93 -8.26
N TYR A 84 -11.33 -3.65 -8.45
CA TYR A 84 -10.84 -2.32 -8.82
C TYR A 84 -11.40 -1.85 -10.17
N LYS A 85 -11.34 -2.69 -11.20
CA LYS A 85 -11.88 -2.37 -12.54
C LYS A 85 -13.36 -2.04 -12.48
N TRP A 86 -14.14 -2.92 -11.82
CA TRP A 86 -15.57 -2.69 -11.64
C TRP A 86 -15.85 -1.36 -10.95
N PHE A 87 -15.11 -1.04 -9.88
CA PHE A 87 -15.28 0.21 -9.14
C PHE A 87 -14.99 1.42 -10.02
N ILE A 88 -13.89 1.41 -10.77
CA ILE A 88 -13.53 2.51 -11.69
C ILE A 88 -14.60 2.71 -12.77
N GLU A 89 -15.12 1.63 -13.35
CA GLU A 89 -16.15 1.69 -14.39
C GLU A 89 -17.48 2.26 -13.87
N ASN A 90 -17.81 2.02 -12.60
CA ASN A 90 -19.08 2.45 -11.98
C ASN A 90 -18.95 3.72 -11.11
N ALA A 91 -17.74 4.22 -10.88
CA ALA A 91 -17.49 5.42 -10.09
C ALA A 91 -17.94 6.70 -10.83
N PRO A 92 -18.40 7.74 -10.10
CA PRO A 92 -18.61 9.07 -10.67
C PRO A 92 -17.33 9.56 -11.39
N GLY A 93 -17.50 10.31 -12.49
CA GLY A 93 -16.36 10.71 -13.33
C GLY A 93 -15.23 11.42 -12.59
N GLN A 94 -15.56 12.28 -11.63
CA GLN A 94 -14.54 12.97 -10.79
C GLN A 94 -13.76 11.99 -9.91
N VAL A 95 -14.45 11.01 -9.30
CA VAL A 95 -13.80 9.97 -8.48
C VAL A 95 -12.93 9.08 -9.36
N ARG A 96 -13.42 8.67 -10.52
CA ARG A 96 -12.65 7.89 -11.50
C ARG A 96 -11.36 8.62 -11.87
N GLN A 97 -11.46 9.90 -12.30
CA GLN A 97 -10.31 10.71 -12.69
C GLN A 97 -9.28 10.84 -11.55
N LEU A 98 -9.75 11.06 -10.30
CA LEU A 98 -8.87 11.10 -9.13
C LEU A 98 -8.11 9.79 -8.96
N LEU A 99 -8.80 8.65 -8.95
CA LEU A 99 -8.19 7.35 -8.69
C LEU A 99 -7.26 6.89 -9.83
N GLU A 100 -7.61 7.20 -11.10
CA GLU A 100 -6.76 6.91 -12.25
C GLU A 100 -5.45 7.72 -12.26
N ASN A 101 -5.47 8.90 -11.65
CA ASN A 101 -4.30 9.76 -11.50
C ASN A 101 -3.56 9.60 -10.18
N SER A 102 -4.03 8.76 -9.27
CA SER A 102 -3.40 8.50 -7.98
C SER A 102 -2.34 7.41 -8.05
N MET A 103 -1.39 7.42 -7.12
CA MET A 103 -0.40 6.37 -6.99
C MET A 103 -1.08 5.02 -6.77
N ARG A 104 -0.63 4.01 -7.51
CA ARG A 104 -1.19 2.66 -7.49
C ARG A 104 -0.12 1.62 -7.20
N VAL A 105 -0.35 0.85 -6.15
CA VAL A 105 0.51 -0.27 -5.75
C VAL A 105 -0.24 -1.57 -6.00
N LEU A 106 0.39 -2.50 -6.69
CA LEU A 106 -0.11 -3.86 -6.85
C LEU A 106 0.43 -4.74 -5.73
N THR A 107 -0.45 -5.56 -5.14
CA THR A 107 -0.11 -6.46 -4.04
C THR A 107 0.54 -7.77 -4.55
N GLY A 108 0.73 -8.77 -3.71
CA GLY A 108 1.19 -10.10 -4.15
C GLY A 108 0.22 -10.78 -5.11
N VAL A 109 0.71 -11.75 -5.85
CA VAL A 109 -0.09 -12.52 -6.82
C VAL A 109 -0.90 -13.59 -6.09
N ARG A 110 -2.14 -13.78 -6.50
CA ARG A 110 -3.08 -14.80 -6.02
C ARG A 110 -2.99 -16.07 -6.87
N SER A 111 -3.69 -17.11 -6.43
CA SER A 111 -3.74 -18.41 -7.12
C SER A 111 -4.28 -18.34 -8.56
N ASP A 112 -5.14 -17.37 -8.85
CA ASP A 112 -5.69 -17.11 -10.20
C ASP A 112 -4.77 -16.23 -11.09
N GLY A 113 -3.58 -15.89 -10.62
CA GLY A 113 -2.64 -15.01 -11.31
C GLY A 113 -2.95 -13.52 -11.20
N LYS A 114 -4.03 -13.15 -10.52
CA LYS A 114 -4.45 -11.75 -10.31
C LYS A 114 -3.84 -11.13 -9.06
N ARG A 115 -3.90 -9.81 -8.97
CA ARG A 115 -3.33 -9.05 -7.86
C ARG A 115 -4.40 -8.18 -7.20
N GLY A 116 -4.23 -7.87 -5.92
CA GLY A 116 -4.95 -6.77 -5.29
C GLY A 116 -4.37 -5.42 -5.70
N VAL A 117 -5.12 -4.36 -5.47
CA VAL A 117 -4.76 -2.99 -5.87
C VAL A 117 -4.93 -2.06 -4.68
N HIS A 118 -3.87 -1.33 -4.33
CA HIS A 118 -3.94 -0.21 -3.38
C HIS A 118 -3.86 1.11 -4.15
N VAL A 119 -4.83 1.99 -3.96
CA VAL A 119 -4.83 3.35 -4.50
C VAL A 119 -4.58 4.33 -3.36
N TYR A 120 -3.55 5.15 -3.49
CA TYR A 120 -3.10 6.11 -2.49
C TYR A 120 -3.62 7.50 -2.81
N VAL A 121 -4.41 8.07 -1.91
CA VAL A 121 -5.00 9.41 -2.05
C VAL A 121 -4.72 10.22 -0.79
N ARG A 122 -4.24 11.45 -0.92
CA ARG A 122 -4.17 12.37 0.22
C ARG A 122 -5.41 13.22 0.29
N LEU A 123 -6.04 13.25 1.45
CA LEU A 123 -7.18 14.11 1.71
C LEU A 123 -6.69 15.50 2.13
N PRO A 124 -7.44 16.57 1.83
CA PRO A 124 -7.14 17.90 2.35
C PRO A 124 -7.06 17.91 3.88
N ALA A 125 -6.29 18.83 4.43
CA ALA A 125 -6.18 19.01 5.87
C ALA A 125 -7.54 19.25 6.52
N GLY A 126 -7.79 18.60 7.66
CA GLY A 126 -9.06 18.69 8.38
C GLY A 126 -10.14 17.70 7.93
N TYR A 127 -9.96 17.03 6.80
CA TYR A 127 -10.84 15.94 6.37
C TYR A 127 -10.34 14.60 6.91
N GLY A 128 -11.29 13.70 7.15
CA GLY A 128 -10.99 12.33 7.56
C GLY A 128 -12.11 11.40 7.14
N VAL A 129 -11.81 10.12 7.09
CA VAL A 129 -12.77 9.07 6.77
C VAL A 129 -12.71 7.98 7.82
N ARG A 130 -13.81 7.28 7.99
CA ARG A 130 -13.87 6.12 8.88
C ARG A 130 -13.28 4.89 8.18
N ASN A 131 -12.42 4.16 8.87
CA ASN A 131 -11.99 2.84 8.41
C ASN A 131 -13.21 1.91 8.26
N THR A 132 -13.32 1.28 7.11
CA THR A 132 -14.43 0.35 6.84
C THR A 132 -14.04 -0.65 5.75
N ASP A 133 -14.80 -1.73 5.66
CA ASP A 133 -14.74 -2.70 4.58
C ASP A 133 -16.08 -2.70 3.85
N ILE A 134 -16.05 -2.65 2.54
CA ILE A 134 -17.21 -2.59 1.65
C ILE A 134 -17.17 -3.81 0.73
N VAL A 135 -18.24 -4.57 0.70
CA VAL A 135 -18.43 -5.65 -0.27
C VAL A 135 -19.08 -5.05 -1.52
N LEU A 136 -18.36 -5.10 -2.64
CA LEU A 136 -18.84 -4.56 -3.91
C LEU A 136 -19.85 -5.53 -4.55
N PRO A 137 -20.87 -5.02 -5.26
CA PRO A 137 -21.90 -5.82 -5.89
C PRO A 137 -21.44 -6.45 -7.21
N ILE A 138 -20.31 -7.16 -7.16
CA ILE A 138 -19.70 -7.90 -8.26
C ILE A 138 -19.40 -9.32 -7.79
N GLN A 139 -19.58 -10.30 -8.64
CA GLN A 139 -19.15 -11.68 -8.40
C GLN A 139 -17.77 -11.89 -9.04
N ILE A 140 -16.82 -12.36 -8.25
CA ILE A 140 -15.48 -12.74 -8.70
C ILE A 140 -15.35 -14.24 -8.53
N ASN A 141 -15.27 -14.94 -9.66
CA ASN A 141 -15.19 -16.41 -9.71
C ASN A 141 -13.73 -16.87 -9.59
N ALA A 142 -13.13 -16.58 -8.43
CA ALA A 142 -11.80 -17.05 -8.09
C ALA A 142 -11.79 -17.44 -6.62
N GLU A 143 -11.06 -18.51 -6.30
CA GLU A 143 -10.86 -18.98 -4.93
C GLU A 143 -9.40 -18.74 -4.54
N ASP A 144 -9.18 -18.12 -3.40
CA ASP A 144 -7.87 -18.05 -2.77
C ASP A 144 -7.86 -18.98 -1.55
N PRO A 145 -7.19 -20.13 -1.61
CA PRO A 145 -7.17 -21.09 -0.51
C PRO A 145 -6.53 -20.53 0.77
N HIS A 146 -5.80 -19.43 0.67
CA HIS A 146 -5.16 -18.75 1.79
C HIS A 146 -5.96 -17.57 2.35
N LYS A 147 -7.10 -17.21 1.73
CA LYS A 147 -7.95 -16.11 2.18
C LYS A 147 -9.40 -16.57 2.36
N LYS A 148 -9.91 -16.31 3.56
CA LYS A 148 -11.34 -16.51 3.89
C LYS A 148 -12.21 -15.30 3.54
N GLU A 149 -11.60 -14.18 3.11
CA GLU A 149 -12.29 -12.94 2.83
C GLU A 149 -12.74 -12.85 1.38
N PRO A 150 -13.89 -12.19 1.12
CA PRO A 150 -14.42 -12.08 -0.24
C PRO A 150 -13.49 -11.23 -1.13
N LEU A 151 -13.25 -11.70 -2.35
CA LEU A 151 -12.38 -11.03 -3.33
C LEU A 151 -12.96 -9.70 -3.86
N ASN A 152 -14.27 -9.53 -3.75
CA ASN A 152 -14.97 -8.28 -4.10
C ASN A 152 -14.98 -7.25 -2.97
N LYS A 153 -14.04 -7.34 -2.02
CA LYS A 153 -13.90 -6.41 -0.91
C LYS A 153 -13.07 -5.19 -1.30
N LEU A 154 -13.57 -4.00 -0.91
CA LEU A 154 -12.84 -2.74 -0.87
C LEU A 154 -12.59 -2.37 0.59
N GLU A 155 -11.32 -2.22 0.94
CA GLU A 155 -10.88 -1.74 2.24
C GLU A 155 -10.62 -0.24 2.20
N VAL A 156 -11.24 0.51 3.11
CA VAL A 156 -10.95 1.93 3.33
C VAL A 156 -10.04 2.04 4.56
N ARG A 157 -8.81 2.48 4.36
CA ARG A 157 -7.79 2.57 5.41
C ARG A 157 -7.31 4.01 5.60
N PHE A 158 -7.45 4.50 6.83
CA PHE A 158 -7.09 5.85 7.25
C PHE A 158 -6.43 5.81 8.64
N ASP A 159 -6.63 6.81 9.49
CA ASP A 159 -6.01 6.90 10.83
C ASP A 159 -6.08 5.59 11.62
N GLY A 160 -4.98 5.21 12.27
CA GLY A 160 -4.89 3.99 13.08
C GLY A 160 -4.80 2.69 12.27
N ARG A 161 -4.49 2.79 10.96
CA ARG A 161 -4.25 1.64 10.08
C ARG A 161 -2.92 1.80 9.34
N TYR A 162 -2.39 0.70 8.87
CA TYR A 162 -1.27 0.67 7.92
C TYR A 162 -1.59 -0.24 6.75
N VAL A 163 -0.89 -0.04 5.67
CA VAL A 163 -0.89 -0.92 4.49
C VAL A 163 0.52 -1.38 4.19
N VAL A 164 0.64 -2.54 3.59
CA VAL A 164 1.95 -3.03 3.13
C VAL A 164 2.45 -2.13 2.01
N GLY A 165 3.67 -1.62 2.18
CA GLY A 165 4.30 -0.74 1.20
C GLY A 165 4.94 -1.48 0.03
N PRO A 166 5.32 -0.75 -1.02
CA PRO A 166 6.03 -1.32 -2.17
C PRO A 166 7.41 -1.86 -1.76
N GLY A 167 7.88 -2.87 -2.48
CA GLY A 167 9.12 -3.57 -2.21
C GLY A 167 9.00 -4.74 -1.23
N TYR A 168 7.87 -4.90 -0.53
CA TYR A 168 7.62 -6.02 0.36
C TYR A 168 7.38 -7.31 -0.43
N ARG A 169 8.13 -8.36 -0.12
CA ARG A 169 7.94 -9.67 -0.76
C ARG A 169 6.77 -10.43 -0.14
N HIS A 170 5.79 -10.75 -0.97
CA HIS A 170 4.65 -11.58 -0.59
C HIS A 170 5.02 -13.08 -0.58
N TYR A 171 4.28 -13.91 0.17
CA TYR A 171 4.51 -15.37 0.21
C TYR A 171 4.38 -16.04 -1.17
N SER A 172 3.68 -15.41 -2.13
CA SER A 172 3.63 -15.87 -3.53
C SER A 172 4.96 -15.71 -4.28
N GLY A 173 6.00 -15.14 -3.64
CA GLY A 173 7.27 -14.83 -4.26
C GLY A 173 7.30 -13.57 -5.13
N VAL A 174 6.20 -12.82 -5.19
CA VAL A 174 6.07 -11.57 -5.96
C VAL A 174 6.03 -10.38 -5.03
N ASP A 175 6.78 -9.34 -5.37
CA ASP A 175 6.87 -8.13 -4.57
C ASP A 175 5.67 -7.20 -4.80
N TYR A 176 5.27 -6.48 -3.75
CA TYR A 176 4.43 -5.31 -3.89
C TYR A 176 5.16 -4.27 -4.73
N CYS A 177 4.55 -3.77 -5.78
CA CYS A 177 5.22 -2.83 -6.69
C CYS A 177 4.30 -1.69 -7.12
N ILE A 178 4.91 -0.58 -7.53
CA ILE A 178 4.20 0.62 -7.96
C ILE A 178 3.92 0.52 -9.47
N ALA A 179 2.63 0.49 -9.83
CA ALA A 179 2.20 0.47 -11.23
C ALA A 179 2.06 1.88 -11.82
N ILE A 180 1.60 2.83 -11.01
CA ILE A 180 1.54 4.26 -11.34
C ILE A 180 2.11 5.02 -10.15
N GLY A 181 3.06 5.91 -10.39
CA GLY A 181 3.72 6.65 -9.33
C GLY A 181 4.52 7.84 -9.82
N PRO A 182 5.19 8.57 -8.92
CA PRO A 182 6.10 9.65 -9.29
C PRO A 182 7.19 9.17 -10.26
N GLU A 183 7.63 10.04 -11.16
CA GLU A 183 8.68 9.71 -12.14
C GLU A 183 10.00 9.30 -11.48
N ASP A 184 10.30 9.84 -10.29
CA ASP A 184 11.49 9.53 -9.49
C ASP A 184 11.36 8.24 -8.67
N THR A 185 10.31 7.45 -8.86
CA THR A 185 10.14 6.15 -8.21
C THR A 185 11.36 5.26 -8.47
N PRO A 186 12.02 4.69 -7.44
CA PRO A 186 13.13 3.77 -7.63
C PRO A 186 12.76 2.58 -8.52
N GLY A 187 13.66 2.21 -9.43
CA GLY A 187 13.41 1.13 -10.40
C GLY A 187 12.99 -0.20 -9.74
N GLU A 188 13.61 -0.52 -8.61
CA GLU A 188 13.31 -1.72 -7.81
C GLU A 188 11.90 -1.77 -7.21
N LEU A 189 11.21 -0.61 -7.14
CA LEU A 189 9.82 -0.52 -6.66
C LEU A 189 8.80 -0.50 -7.80
N ARG A 190 9.23 -0.42 -9.06
CA ARG A 190 8.33 -0.32 -10.23
C ARG A 190 7.81 -1.70 -10.64
N CYS A 191 6.52 -1.78 -10.95
CA CYS A 191 5.98 -2.93 -11.66
C CYS A 191 6.48 -2.95 -13.12
N GLN A 192 6.41 -4.10 -13.78
CA GLN A 192 6.49 -4.15 -15.23
C GLN A 192 5.38 -3.28 -15.85
N GLY A 193 5.73 -2.43 -16.80
CA GLY A 193 4.79 -1.47 -17.39
C GLY A 193 4.47 -0.25 -16.51
N PHE A 194 5.36 0.07 -15.57
CA PHE A 194 5.24 1.26 -14.72
C PHE A 194 4.97 2.53 -15.54
N VAL A 195 4.03 3.36 -15.06
CA VAL A 195 3.72 4.68 -15.61
C VAL A 195 4.13 5.75 -14.62
N GLY A 196 5.14 6.54 -14.99
CA GLY A 196 5.56 7.72 -14.23
C GLY A 196 4.65 8.91 -14.51
N LYS A 197 4.34 9.69 -13.47
CA LYS A 197 3.59 10.94 -13.57
C LYS A 197 4.34 12.08 -12.86
N PRO A 198 4.55 13.24 -13.52
CA PRO A 198 5.40 14.31 -12.98
C PRO A 198 4.89 14.92 -11.68
N ASP A 199 3.60 15.11 -11.51
CA ASP A 199 3.04 15.92 -10.41
C ASP A 199 2.28 15.10 -9.36
N MET A 200 2.69 13.87 -9.10
CA MET A 200 2.04 13.02 -8.10
C MET A 200 2.21 13.45 -6.63
N ALA A 201 2.87 14.57 -6.36
CA ALA A 201 2.89 15.16 -5.01
C ALA A 201 1.53 15.75 -4.58
N LEU A 202 0.65 16.01 -5.54
CA LEU A 202 -0.69 16.60 -5.37
C LEU A 202 -1.76 15.53 -5.61
N TRP A 203 -1.93 14.62 -4.65
CA TRP A 203 -2.86 13.49 -4.77
C TRP A 203 -4.26 13.80 -4.19
N TYR A 204 -4.75 14.99 -4.37
CA TYR A 204 -6.09 15.41 -3.97
C TYR A 204 -6.79 16.25 -5.02
#